data_aafa5d99c3123ee2ad9ff3af1f64c093
#
_entry.id   aafa5d99c3123ee2ad9ff3af1f64c093
#
_cell.length_a   1.000
_cell.length_b   1.000
_cell.length_c   1.000
_cell.angle_alpha   90.00
_cell.angle_beta   90.00
_cell.angle_gamma   90.00
#
_symmetry.space_group_name_H-M   'P 1'
#
loop_
_entity.id
_entity.type
_entity.pdbx_description
1 polymer ?
#
loop_
_entity_poly.entity_id
_entity_poly.type
_entity_poly.pdbx_seq_one_letter_code
_entity_poly.pdbx_strand_id
1 'polypeptide(L)'
;MSDTIELIDIYDESRELTGVILPRGTFLNPGQFQLYALAMICNAEGHILITQRSENESWGAGWWEIPGGGVPAGETSAFAIVREVREETGLDVSGCEPELLYSYTNIDPKRGHNYFTDIWRFHADFSLEDVVLQEEESVAARLATWEDICQLAGQGIFLHFERLRQALGK
;
A
#
# COMPACT_ATOMS: atom_id res chain seq x y z
N MET A 1 23.52 -12.36 6.05
CA MET A 1 22.06 -12.17 6.07
C MET A 1 21.48 -12.92 4.89
N SER A 2 20.58 -13.83 5.11
CA SER A 2 19.87 -14.44 3.98
C SER A 2 18.85 -13.42 3.50
N ASP A 3 19.05 -12.88 2.31
CA ASP A 3 17.99 -12.17 1.58
C ASP A 3 16.88 -13.22 1.36
N THR A 4 15.89 -13.21 2.23
CA THR A 4 14.73 -14.06 2.06
C THR A 4 13.95 -13.51 0.88
N ILE A 5 14.03 -14.20 -0.26
CA ILE A 5 13.29 -13.81 -1.46
C ILE A 5 11.80 -13.94 -1.13
N GLU A 6 11.11 -12.82 -1.15
CA GLU A 6 9.67 -12.80 -0.98
C GLU A 6 9.00 -13.42 -2.22
N LEU A 7 8.06 -14.32 -1.97
CA LEU A 7 7.28 -14.98 -3.01
C LEU A 7 5.90 -14.33 -3.11
N ILE A 8 5.37 -14.27 -4.31
CA ILE A 8 4.05 -13.73 -4.63
C ILE A 8 3.20 -14.77 -5.37
N ASP A 9 1.92 -14.79 -5.07
CA ASP A 9 0.93 -15.52 -5.86
C ASP A 9 0.65 -14.77 -7.16
N ILE A 10 0.45 -15.53 -8.23
CA ILE A 10 0.06 -14.99 -9.53
C ILE A 10 -1.43 -15.23 -9.77
N TYR A 11 -2.11 -14.14 -10.11
CA TYR A 11 -3.52 -14.10 -10.47
C TYR A 11 -3.68 -13.99 -11.99
N ASP A 12 -4.80 -14.44 -12.50
CA ASP A 12 -5.22 -14.21 -13.89
C ASP A 12 -5.99 -12.88 -14.05
N GLU A 13 -6.46 -12.60 -15.26
CA GLU A 13 -7.24 -11.39 -15.57
C GLU A 13 -8.59 -11.31 -14.84
N SER A 14 -9.13 -12.44 -14.40
CA SER A 14 -10.37 -12.53 -13.62
C SER A 14 -10.10 -12.43 -12.10
N ARG A 15 -8.84 -12.19 -11.71
CA ARG A 15 -8.38 -12.15 -10.33
C ARG A 15 -8.51 -13.49 -9.60
N GLU A 16 -8.40 -14.59 -10.35
CA GLU A 16 -8.34 -15.93 -9.78
C GLU A 16 -6.89 -16.39 -9.63
N LEU A 17 -6.61 -17.14 -8.55
CA LEU A 17 -5.29 -17.73 -8.33
C LEU A 17 -4.97 -18.73 -9.43
N THR A 18 -3.82 -18.56 -10.07
CA THR A 18 -3.34 -19.49 -11.11
C THR A 18 -2.64 -20.71 -10.56
N GLY A 19 -2.25 -20.70 -9.29
CA GLY A 19 -1.38 -21.70 -8.66
C GLY A 19 0.11 -21.49 -8.95
N VAL A 20 0.47 -20.47 -9.73
CA VAL A 20 1.86 -20.09 -9.98
C VAL A 20 2.33 -19.16 -8.87
N ILE A 21 3.53 -19.44 -8.34
CA ILE A 21 4.21 -18.61 -7.33
C ILE A 21 5.55 -18.18 -7.92
N LEU A 22 5.85 -16.89 -7.86
CA LEU A 22 7.07 -16.30 -8.39
C LEU A 22 7.77 -15.44 -7.34
N PRO A 23 9.09 -15.23 -7.47
CA PRO A 23 9.79 -14.22 -6.68
C PRO A 23 9.24 -12.82 -6.97
N ARG A 24 9.10 -11.99 -5.92
CA ARG A 24 8.76 -10.57 -6.07
C ARG A 24 9.77 -9.88 -6.99
N GLY A 25 9.30 -8.99 -7.87
CA GLY A 25 10.14 -8.33 -8.86
C GLY A 25 10.34 -9.10 -10.16
N THR A 26 9.76 -10.31 -10.29
CA THR A 26 9.74 -11.03 -11.57
C THR A 26 8.94 -10.25 -12.61
N PHE A 27 9.45 -10.18 -13.84
CA PHE A 27 8.71 -9.61 -14.97
C PHE A 27 7.46 -10.46 -15.24
N LEU A 28 6.28 -9.84 -15.13
CA LEU A 28 5.01 -10.53 -15.36
C LEU A 28 4.60 -10.43 -16.82
N ASN A 29 4.27 -11.57 -17.41
CA ASN A 29 3.76 -11.66 -18.78
C ASN A 29 2.29 -11.16 -18.86
N PRO A 30 1.79 -10.83 -20.07
CA PRO A 30 0.37 -10.56 -20.25
C PRO A 30 -0.50 -11.66 -19.66
N GLY A 31 -1.54 -11.30 -18.90
CA GLY A 31 -2.41 -12.24 -18.20
C GLY A 31 -1.90 -12.72 -16.85
N GLN A 32 -0.71 -12.29 -16.42
CA GLN A 32 -0.18 -12.55 -15.09
C GLN A 32 -0.25 -11.26 -14.25
N PHE A 33 -0.80 -11.35 -13.05
CA PHE A 33 -0.97 -10.22 -12.14
C PHE A 33 -0.49 -10.58 -10.74
N GLN A 34 0.08 -9.61 -10.04
CA GLN A 34 0.34 -9.67 -8.61
C GLN A 34 -0.68 -8.84 -7.84
N LEU A 35 -0.69 -8.92 -6.52
CA LEU A 35 -1.63 -8.20 -5.65
C LEU A 35 -0.88 -7.27 -4.70
N TYR A 36 -1.39 -6.03 -4.56
CA TYR A 36 -0.97 -5.04 -3.57
C TYR A 36 -2.13 -4.67 -2.65
N ALA A 37 -1.80 -4.23 -1.46
CA ALA A 37 -2.76 -3.68 -0.52
C ALA A 37 -2.23 -2.37 0.06
N LEU A 38 -3.09 -1.35 0.13
CA LEU A 38 -2.79 -0.05 0.71
C LEU A 38 -3.78 0.25 1.85
N ALA A 39 -3.33 0.96 2.87
CA ALA A 39 -4.13 1.29 4.05
C ALA A 39 -4.36 2.80 4.18
N MET A 40 -5.60 3.22 4.14
CA MET A 40 -6.02 4.54 4.59
C MET A 40 -6.41 4.44 6.07
N ILE A 41 -5.49 4.84 6.95
CA ILE A 41 -5.69 4.78 8.40
C ILE A 41 -6.15 6.16 8.88
N CYS A 42 -7.39 6.23 9.36
CA CYS A 42 -8.01 7.45 9.87
C CYS A 42 -8.02 7.44 11.40
N ASN A 43 -7.59 8.54 12.02
CA ASN A 43 -7.72 8.73 13.46
C ASN A 43 -9.13 9.23 13.85
N ALA A 44 -9.37 9.44 15.13
CA ALA A 44 -10.68 9.89 15.64
C ALA A 44 -11.11 11.25 15.08
N GLU A 45 -10.18 12.10 14.68
CA GLU A 45 -10.42 13.43 14.09
C GLU A 45 -10.63 13.38 12.57
N GLY A 46 -10.50 12.21 11.97
CA GLY A 46 -10.64 12.01 10.52
C GLY A 46 -9.38 12.35 9.72
N HIS A 47 -8.24 12.55 10.38
CA HIS A 47 -6.97 12.72 9.69
C HIS A 47 -6.42 11.38 9.22
N ILE A 48 -5.73 11.39 8.09
CA ILE A 48 -5.17 10.21 7.43
C ILE A 48 -3.68 10.14 7.73
N LEU A 49 -3.21 8.97 8.18
CA LEU A 49 -1.79 8.72 8.33
C LEU A 49 -1.14 8.58 6.94
N ILE A 50 -0.16 9.42 6.68
CA ILE A 50 0.70 9.32 5.50
C ILE A 50 2.16 9.18 5.93
N THR A 51 2.94 8.47 5.14
CA THR A 51 4.37 8.23 5.36
C THR A 51 5.17 8.78 4.19
N GLN A 52 6.40 9.21 4.46
CA GLN A 52 7.33 9.67 3.44
C GLN A 52 8.37 8.59 3.18
N ARG A 53 8.46 8.17 1.92
CA ARG A 53 9.40 7.14 1.48
C ARG A 53 10.85 7.58 1.67
N SER A 54 11.70 6.62 2.01
CA SER A 54 13.14 6.85 2.12
C SER A 54 13.73 7.33 0.78
N GLU A 55 14.76 8.16 0.86
CA GLU A 55 15.54 8.60 -0.32
C GLU A 55 16.30 7.45 -0.99
N ASN A 56 16.44 6.31 -0.30
CA ASN A 56 17.10 5.12 -0.82
C ASN A 56 16.16 4.22 -1.66
N GLU A 57 14.88 4.55 -1.71
CA GLU A 57 13.91 3.81 -2.50
C GLU A 57 14.17 3.94 -4.00
N SER A 58 14.04 2.84 -4.72
CA SER A 58 14.26 2.79 -6.17
C SER A 58 13.21 3.53 -6.98
N TRP A 59 12.04 3.77 -6.38
CA TRP A 59 10.90 4.45 -6.99
C TRP A 59 10.17 5.31 -5.98
N GLY A 60 9.81 6.54 -6.38
CA GLY A 60 9.08 7.47 -5.52
C GLY A 60 9.86 7.91 -4.28
N ALA A 61 11.20 7.95 -4.33
CA ALA A 61 12.05 8.38 -3.24
C ALA A 61 11.65 9.78 -2.75
N GLY A 62 11.47 9.93 -1.44
CA GLY A 62 11.07 11.20 -0.82
C GLY A 62 9.59 11.58 -1.01
N TRP A 63 8.80 10.79 -1.73
CA TRP A 63 7.37 11.07 -1.93
C TRP A 63 6.54 10.58 -0.74
N TRP A 64 5.38 11.20 -0.58
CA TRP A 64 4.39 10.82 0.42
C TRP A 64 3.41 9.78 -0.15
N GLU A 65 2.93 8.91 0.74
CA GLU A 65 1.97 7.86 0.39
C GLU A 65 1.15 7.42 1.60
N ILE A 66 0.12 6.63 1.37
CA ILE A 66 -0.52 5.82 2.41
C ILE A 66 0.25 4.51 2.56
N PRO A 67 0.38 3.94 3.79
CA PRO A 67 1.12 2.71 4.02
C PRO A 67 0.58 1.52 3.23
N GLY A 68 1.43 0.56 2.93
CA GLY A 68 1.06 -0.70 2.31
C GLY A 68 2.15 -1.29 1.45
N GLY A 69 1.89 -2.45 0.87
CA GLY A 69 2.87 -3.19 0.09
C GLY A 69 2.26 -4.31 -0.73
N GLY A 70 3.14 -5.12 -1.30
CA GLY A 70 2.73 -6.32 -2.03
C GLY A 70 2.24 -7.41 -1.09
N VAL A 71 1.28 -8.18 -1.56
CA VAL A 71 0.72 -9.31 -0.82
C VAL A 71 1.59 -10.55 -1.07
N PRO A 72 2.20 -11.14 -0.04
CA PRO A 72 2.97 -12.38 -0.18
C PRO A 72 2.09 -13.56 -0.58
N ALA A 73 2.72 -14.58 -1.16
CA ALA A 73 2.05 -15.83 -1.51
C ALA A 73 1.38 -16.46 -0.28
N GLY A 74 0.14 -16.90 -0.45
CA GLY A 74 -0.66 -17.52 0.61
C GLY A 74 -1.41 -16.55 1.52
N GLU A 75 -1.22 -15.24 1.37
CA GLU A 75 -1.94 -14.23 2.13
C GLU A 75 -3.11 -13.63 1.31
N THR A 76 -4.16 -13.18 2.00
CA THR A 76 -5.18 -12.31 1.42
C THR A 76 -4.77 -10.84 1.57
N SER A 77 -5.30 -9.93 0.75
CA SER A 77 -5.01 -8.51 0.89
C SER A 77 -5.43 -7.94 2.24
N ALA A 78 -6.54 -8.41 2.80
CA ALA A 78 -7.02 -8.01 4.13
C ALA A 78 -6.07 -8.43 5.26
N PHE A 79 -5.47 -9.62 5.16
CA PHE A 79 -4.48 -10.08 6.13
C PHE A 79 -3.15 -9.36 5.97
N ALA A 80 -2.66 -9.28 4.73
CA ALA A 80 -1.39 -8.62 4.42
C ALA A 80 -1.38 -7.17 4.88
N ILE A 81 -2.47 -6.41 4.66
CA ILE A 81 -2.49 -4.98 5.01
C ILE A 81 -2.41 -4.73 6.51
N VAL A 82 -2.99 -5.58 7.35
CA VAL A 82 -2.87 -5.49 8.81
C VAL A 82 -1.42 -5.70 9.24
N ARG A 83 -0.74 -6.68 8.64
CA ARG A 83 0.67 -6.96 8.89
C ARG A 83 1.56 -5.80 8.43
N GLU A 84 1.37 -5.30 7.19
CA GLU A 84 2.12 -4.17 6.62
C GLU A 84 1.99 -2.91 7.49
N VAL A 85 0.77 -2.56 7.91
CA VAL A 85 0.55 -1.40 8.80
C VAL A 85 1.37 -1.53 10.08
N ARG A 86 1.40 -2.71 10.69
CA ARG A 86 2.17 -2.95 11.91
C ARG A 86 3.68 -2.85 11.67
N GLU A 87 4.17 -3.42 10.58
CA GLU A 87 5.59 -3.41 10.24
C GLU A 87 6.08 -2.01 9.91
N GLU A 88 5.36 -1.26 9.07
CA GLU A 88 5.78 0.06 8.61
C GLU A 88 5.51 1.18 9.60
N THR A 89 4.47 1.08 10.41
CA THR A 89 4.02 2.19 11.27
C THR A 89 3.98 1.88 12.75
N GLY A 90 4.18 0.62 13.15
CA GLY A 90 4.04 0.17 14.53
C GLY A 90 2.60 0.10 15.06
N LEU A 91 1.62 0.58 14.29
CA LEU A 91 0.22 0.57 14.72
C LEU A 91 -0.39 -0.83 14.60
N ASP A 92 -1.16 -1.22 15.61
CA ASP A 92 -1.94 -2.45 15.58
C ASP A 92 -3.40 -2.14 15.21
N VAL A 93 -3.76 -2.44 13.98
CA VAL A 93 -5.13 -2.28 13.46
C VAL A 93 -5.89 -3.61 13.40
N SER A 94 -5.37 -4.68 14.01
CA SER A 94 -5.99 -6.01 13.99
C SER A 94 -7.36 -6.05 14.70
N GLY A 95 -7.58 -5.14 15.66
CA GLY A 95 -8.87 -4.96 16.33
C GLY A 95 -9.87 -4.05 15.61
N CYS A 96 -9.45 -3.43 14.51
CA CYS A 96 -10.31 -2.58 13.69
C CYS A 96 -11.00 -3.41 12.60
N GLU A 97 -12.25 -3.10 12.29
CA GLU A 97 -12.94 -3.70 11.16
C GLU A 97 -12.45 -3.05 9.86
N PRO A 98 -11.78 -3.79 8.96
CA PRO A 98 -11.30 -3.23 7.71
C PRO A 98 -12.45 -3.03 6.72
N GLU A 99 -12.46 -1.89 6.05
CA GLU A 99 -13.39 -1.61 4.97
C GLU A 99 -12.65 -1.55 3.64
N LEU A 100 -13.02 -2.42 2.69
CA LEU A 100 -12.51 -2.33 1.33
C LEU A 100 -13.15 -1.13 0.62
N LEU A 101 -12.37 -0.04 0.46
CA LEU A 101 -12.84 1.17 -0.21
C LEU A 101 -12.86 1.04 -1.72
N TYR A 102 -11.82 0.47 -2.28
CA TYR A 102 -11.59 0.49 -3.71
C TYR A 102 -10.63 -0.61 -4.15
N SER A 103 -10.91 -1.19 -5.29
CA SER A 103 -9.98 -2.10 -5.97
C SER A 103 -9.75 -1.60 -7.38
N TYR A 104 -8.52 -1.65 -7.85
CA TYR A 104 -8.21 -1.30 -9.23
C TYR A 104 -7.16 -2.23 -9.84
N THR A 105 -7.12 -2.23 -11.16
CA THR A 105 -6.17 -3.01 -11.96
C THR A 105 -5.21 -2.06 -12.68
N ASN A 106 -3.93 -2.38 -12.65
CA ASN A 106 -2.93 -1.76 -13.49
C ASN A 106 -2.42 -2.76 -14.52
N ILE A 107 -2.35 -2.33 -15.78
CA ILE A 107 -1.87 -3.14 -16.89
C ILE A 107 -0.75 -2.39 -17.59
N ASP A 108 0.48 -2.85 -17.42
CA ASP A 108 1.65 -2.36 -18.14
C ASP A 108 2.52 -3.54 -18.60
N PRO A 109 2.12 -4.20 -19.68
CA PRO A 109 2.80 -5.40 -20.16
C PRO A 109 4.21 -5.11 -20.69
N LYS A 110 4.51 -3.87 -21.04
CA LYS A 110 5.87 -3.48 -21.52
C LYS A 110 6.89 -3.52 -20.39
N ARG A 111 6.46 -3.21 -19.16
CA ARG A 111 7.32 -3.24 -17.97
C ARG A 111 7.10 -4.50 -17.13
N GLY A 112 6.11 -5.34 -17.46
CA GLY A 112 5.72 -6.47 -16.63
C GLY A 112 5.07 -6.03 -15.31
N HIS A 113 4.46 -4.85 -15.26
CA HIS A 113 3.82 -4.27 -14.09
C HIS A 113 2.29 -4.40 -14.15
N ASN A 114 1.84 -5.65 -14.18
CA ASN A 114 0.42 -5.96 -14.10
C ASN A 114 0.07 -6.31 -12.66
N TYR A 115 -0.89 -5.60 -12.08
CA TYR A 115 -1.26 -5.84 -10.69
C TYR A 115 -2.69 -5.40 -10.38
N PHE A 116 -3.25 -6.02 -9.36
CA PHE A 116 -4.42 -5.55 -8.64
C PHE A 116 -3.96 -4.82 -7.38
N THR A 117 -4.72 -3.81 -6.96
CA THR A 117 -4.49 -3.14 -5.69
C THR A 117 -5.81 -2.98 -4.97
N ASP A 118 -5.83 -3.34 -3.70
CA ASP A 118 -6.93 -3.08 -2.77
C ASP A 118 -6.55 -1.92 -1.86
N ILE A 119 -7.44 -0.92 -1.74
CA ILE A 119 -7.32 0.16 -0.77
C ILE A 119 -8.30 -0.13 0.37
N TRP A 120 -7.74 -0.37 1.55
CA TRP A 120 -8.48 -0.65 2.79
C TRP A 120 -8.53 0.58 3.67
N ARG A 121 -9.68 0.83 4.31
CA ARG A 121 -9.82 1.86 5.33
C ARG A 121 -9.89 1.24 6.72
N PHE A 122 -9.16 1.87 7.64
CA PHE A 122 -9.20 1.57 9.07
C PHE A 122 -9.53 2.82 9.84
N HIS A 123 -10.38 2.70 10.83
CA HIS A 123 -10.60 3.72 11.86
C HIS A 123 -9.95 3.24 13.14
N ALA A 124 -8.93 3.95 13.59
CA ALA A 124 -8.16 3.61 14.77
C ALA A 124 -7.98 4.84 15.67
N ASP A 125 -7.98 4.61 16.98
CA ASP A 125 -7.66 5.67 17.95
C ASP A 125 -6.15 5.67 18.19
N PHE A 126 -5.46 6.64 17.59
CA PHE A 126 -4.02 6.81 17.69
C PHE A 126 -3.61 8.27 17.50
N SER A 127 -2.43 8.60 17.99
CA SER A 127 -1.73 9.85 17.74
C SER A 127 -0.44 9.61 16.96
N LEU A 128 0.19 10.67 16.48
CA LEU A 128 1.47 10.56 15.78
C LEU A 128 2.59 10.00 16.66
N GLU A 129 2.47 10.18 17.98
CA GLU A 129 3.44 9.64 18.97
C GLU A 129 3.42 8.11 19.06
N ASP A 130 2.31 7.48 18.65
CA ASP A 130 2.18 6.02 18.62
C ASP A 130 2.83 5.39 17.39
N VAL A 131 3.22 6.22 16.40
CA VAL A 131 3.79 5.76 15.14
C VAL A 131 5.28 5.50 15.30
N VAL A 132 5.69 4.29 14.97
CA VAL A 132 7.09 3.85 14.95
C VAL A 132 7.42 3.40 13.53
N LEU A 133 8.16 4.21 12.81
CA LEU A 133 8.51 3.95 11.41
C LEU A 133 9.59 2.88 11.27
N GLN A 134 9.51 2.12 10.22
CA GLN A 134 10.60 1.30 9.70
C GLN A 134 11.53 2.22 8.88
N GLU A 135 12.65 2.63 9.47
CA GLU A 135 13.53 3.69 8.93
C GLU A 135 14.12 3.36 7.55
N GLU A 136 14.22 2.07 7.20
CA GLU A 136 14.69 1.64 5.89
C GLU A 136 13.71 2.00 4.77
N GLU A 137 12.41 2.04 5.06
CA GLU A 137 11.35 2.30 4.09
C GLU A 137 10.78 3.72 4.17
N SER A 138 10.61 4.24 5.39
CA SER A 138 9.98 5.53 5.62
C SER A 138 10.78 6.41 6.59
N VAL A 139 10.94 7.68 6.23
CA VAL A 139 11.76 8.65 7.00
C VAL A 139 10.91 9.64 7.79
N ALA A 140 9.61 9.75 7.48
CA ALA A 140 8.70 10.65 8.19
C ALA A 140 7.26 10.13 8.15
N ALA A 141 6.47 10.51 9.14
CA ALA A 141 5.03 10.28 9.19
C ALA A 141 4.30 11.59 9.51
N ARG A 142 3.06 11.70 9.03
CA ARG A 142 2.22 12.87 9.23
C ARG A 142 0.76 12.47 9.29
N LEU A 143 -0.02 13.12 10.16
CA LEU A 143 -1.47 13.12 10.09
C LEU A 143 -1.92 14.23 9.14
N ALA A 144 -2.56 13.87 8.05
CA ALA A 144 -2.93 14.76 6.98
C ALA A 144 -4.44 14.87 6.83
N THR A 145 -4.91 16.08 6.53
CA THR A 145 -6.25 16.30 6.00
C THR A 145 -6.29 15.92 4.52
N TRP A 146 -7.49 15.79 3.96
CA TRP A 146 -7.60 15.60 2.50
C TRP A 146 -7.00 16.77 1.71
N GLU A 147 -7.13 17.99 2.23
CA GLU A 147 -6.55 19.18 1.60
C GLU A 147 -5.03 19.13 1.58
N ASP A 148 -4.39 18.68 2.68
CA ASP A 148 -2.93 18.46 2.72
C ASP A 148 -2.48 17.48 1.65
N ILE A 149 -3.21 16.38 1.47
CA ILE A 149 -2.93 15.37 0.44
C ILE A 149 -3.07 15.97 -0.96
N CYS A 150 -4.12 16.77 -1.20
CA CYS A 150 -4.29 17.48 -2.47
C CYS A 150 -3.12 18.45 -2.76
N GLN A 151 -2.61 19.14 -1.74
CA GLN A 151 -1.46 20.05 -1.89
C GLN A 151 -0.18 19.26 -2.25
N LEU A 152 0.08 18.14 -1.58
CA LEU A 152 1.22 17.28 -1.89
C LEU A 152 1.12 16.70 -3.31
N ALA A 153 -0.07 16.28 -3.71
CA ALA A 153 -0.32 15.80 -5.07
C ALA A 153 -0.12 16.91 -6.11
N GLY A 154 -0.57 18.13 -5.83
CA GLY A 154 -0.35 19.31 -6.67
C GLY A 154 1.13 19.66 -6.85
N GLN A 155 1.97 19.32 -5.87
CA GLN A 155 3.43 19.44 -5.94
C GLN A 155 4.08 18.26 -6.68
N GLY A 156 3.32 17.23 -7.04
CA GLY A 156 3.82 16.04 -7.71
C GLY A 156 4.60 15.09 -6.79
N ILE A 157 4.35 15.12 -5.50
CA ILE A 157 5.07 14.31 -4.48
C ILE A 157 4.14 13.46 -3.61
N PHE A 158 2.97 13.06 -4.12
CA PHE A 158 2.07 12.12 -3.46
C PHE A 158 1.75 10.94 -4.40
N LEU A 159 2.05 9.73 -3.95
CA LEU A 159 1.83 8.51 -4.73
C LEU A 159 0.37 8.06 -4.67
N HIS A 160 -0.10 7.47 -5.77
CA HIS A 160 -1.45 6.90 -5.89
C HIS A 160 -2.60 7.89 -5.67
N PHE A 161 -2.37 9.19 -5.79
CA PHE A 161 -3.36 10.23 -5.52
C PHE A 161 -4.69 10.01 -6.25
N GLU A 162 -4.65 9.77 -7.57
CA GLU A 162 -5.86 9.58 -8.37
C GLU A 162 -6.67 8.36 -7.91
N ARG A 163 -6.00 7.30 -7.49
CA ARG A 163 -6.65 6.09 -6.98
C ARG A 163 -7.29 6.31 -5.63
N LEU A 164 -6.60 7.03 -4.74
CA LEU A 164 -7.16 7.41 -3.45
C LEU A 164 -8.34 8.39 -3.62
N ARG A 165 -8.24 9.33 -4.55
CA ARG A 165 -9.33 10.26 -4.90
C ARG A 165 -10.56 9.50 -5.38
N GLN A 166 -10.40 8.53 -6.28
CA GLN A 166 -11.48 7.67 -6.77
C GLN A 166 -12.08 6.83 -5.63
N ALA A 167 -11.25 6.28 -4.76
CA ALA A 167 -11.69 5.50 -3.60
C ALA A 167 -12.59 6.32 -2.65
N LEU A 168 -12.34 7.62 -2.54
CA LEU A 168 -13.11 8.54 -1.70
C LEU A 168 -14.30 9.18 -2.42
N GLY A 169 -14.52 8.88 -3.70
CA GLY A 169 -15.60 9.47 -4.50
C GLY A 169 -15.45 10.98 -4.73
N LYS A 170 -14.22 11.48 -4.81
CA LYS A 170 -13.87 12.91 -4.91
C LYS A 170 -13.39 13.30 -6.30
#